data_88e0f61c47dfc1a7cc9808028fa8033c
#
_entry.id   88e0f61c47dfc1a7cc9808028fa8033c
#
_cell.length_a   1.000
_cell.length_b   1.000
_cell.length_c   1.000
_cell.angle_alpha   90.00
_cell.angle_beta   90.00
_cell.angle_gamma   90.00
#
_symmetry.space_group_name_H-M   'P 1'
#
loop_
_entity.id
_entity.type
_entity.pdbx_description
1 polymer ?
#
loop_
_entity_poly.entity_id
_entity_poly.type
_entity_poly.pdbx_seq_one_letter_code
_entity_poly.pdbx_strand_id
1 'polypeptide(L)'
;MAGGERGIIDLVAADRDGRLAVLELKASEDIHFPLQTLDYWMRVKWHLDRGEFTLHGYFPGLALRADPPRLRLVAPALDFHPKTEVILRFFAPQIEVERIGLAAGWRAQLEVMFRLSGAKRPGVL
;
A
#
# COMPACT_ATOMS: atom_id res chain seq x y z
N MET A 1 8.90 16.01 -3.93
CA MET A 1 8.30 14.86 -4.54
C MET A 1 8.89 13.59 -3.96
N ALA A 2 8.25 13.15 -2.90
CA ALA A 2 8.84 12.11 -2.06
C ALA A 2 8.95 10.77 -2.78
N GLY A 3 7.90 10.32 -3.44
CA GLY A 3 7.89 8.99 -4.04
C GLY A 3 8.82 8.84 -5.23
N GLY A 4 8.88 9.84 -6.07
CA GLY A 4 9.64 9.77 -7.31
C GLY A 4 11.14 9.66 -7.13
N GLU A 5 11.68 10.25 -6.08
CA GLU A 5 13.12 10.26 -5.83
C GLU A 5 13.70 8.88 -5.62
N ARG A 6 12.92 7.96 -5.08
CA ARG A 6 13.36 6.63 -4.71
C ARG A 6 12.66 5.55 -5.52
N GLY A 7 11.98 5.91 -6.59
CA GLY A 7 11.20 4.97 -7.36
C GLY A 7 9.97 4.47 -6.65
N ILE A 8 9.49 5.19 -5.62
CA ILE A 8 8.27 4.86 -4.89
C ILE A 8 7.20 5.86 -5.27
N ILE A 9 6.03 5.37 -5.61
CA ILE A 9 4.86 6.19 -5.87
C ILE A 9 3.85 5.96 -4.76
N ASP A 10 3.46 7.04 -4.08
CA ASP A 10 2.52 7.01 -2.97
C ASP A 10 1.15 7.49 -3.45
N LEU A 11 0.14 6.70 -3.21
CA LEU A 11 -1.24 7.04 -3.55
C LEU A 11 -2.15 6.80 -2.36
N VAL A 12 -3.12 7.70 -2.17
CA VAL A 12 -4.20 7.50 -1.21
C VAL A 12 -5.49 7.43 -2.00
N ALA A 13 -6.27 6.40 -1.75
CA ALA A 13 -7.55 6.19 -2.39
C ALA A 13 -8.62 5.93 -1.33
N ALA A 14 -9.88 6.01 -1.73
CA ALA A 14 -10.99 5.63 -0.87
C ALA A 14 -11.89 4.68 -1.63
N ASP A 15 -12.36 3.63 -0.97
CA ASP A 15 -13.37 2.77 -1.58
C ASP A 15 -14.77 3.40 -1.46
N ARG A 16 -15.75 2.73 -2.04
CA ARG A 16 -17.13 3.25 -2.06
C ARG A 16 -17.73 3.40 -0.67
N ASP A 17 -17.24 2.61 0.28
CA ASP A 17 -17.70 2.64 1.66
C ASP A 17 -17.03 3.73 2.48
N GLY A 18 -16.08 4.45 1.90
CA GLY A 18 -15.37 5.53 2.58
C GLY A 18 -14.13 5.10 3.36
N ARG A 19 -13.70 3.84 3.23
CA ARG A 19 -12.48 3.40 3.86
C ARG A 19 -11.28 3.77 2.99
N LEU A 20 -10.27 4.38 3.60
CA LEU A 20 -9.05 4.75 2.88
C LEU A 20 -8.17 3.53 2.60
N ALA A 21 -7.42 3.64 1.54
CA ALA A 21 -6.37 2.70 1.18
C ALA A 21 -5.12 3.47 0.79
N VAL A 22 -3.99 3.03 1.32
CA VAL A 22 -2.67 3.56 0.97
C VAL A 22 -2.03 2.57 0.01
N LEU A 23 -1.64 3.05 -1.16
CA LEU A 23 -0.97 2.25 -2.17
C LEU A 23 0.44 2.77 -2.36
N GLU A 24 1.40 1.87 -2.27
CA GLU A 24 2.81 2.19 -2.47
C GLU A 24 3.34 1.32 -3.61
N LEU A 25 3.80 1.96 -4.68
CA LEU A 25 4.40 1.26 -5.82
C LEU A 25 5.91 1.44 -5.80
N LYS A 26 6.64 0.35 -5.78
CA LYS A 26 8.09 0.31 -5.90
C LYS A 26 8.47 -0.50 -7.13
N ALA A 27 9.22 0.09 -8.04
CA ALA A 27 9.54 -0.54 -9.31
C ALA A 27 10.76 -1.47 -9.26
N SER A 28 11.42 -1.60 -8.13
CA SER A 28 12.60 -2.45 -7.97
C SER A 28 12.62 -3.10 -6.59
N GLU A 29 13.41 -4.16 -6.44
CA GLU A 29 13.57 -4.85 -5.17
C GLU A 29 14.22 -3.94 -4.12
N ASP A 30 13.63 -3.89 -2.91
CA ASP A 30 14.15 -3.10 -1.82
C ASP A 30 13.64 -3.68 -0.51
N ILE A 31 14.57 -4.10 0.34
CA ILE A 31 14.23 -4.66 1.66
C ILE A 31 13.52 -3.63 2.56
N HIS A 32 13.80 -2.34 2.36
CA HIS A 32 13.20 -1.28 3.16
C HIS A 32 11.78 -0.89 2.72
N PHE A 33 11.32 -1.43 1.61
CA PHE A 33 10.01 -1.08 1.06
C PHE A 33 8.88 -1.20 2.08
N PRO A 34 8.72 -2.33 2.82
CA PRO A 34 7.63 -2.44 3.79
C PRO A 34 7.69 -1.38 4.88
N LEU A 35 8.88 -1.02 5.34
CA LEU A 35 9.03 -0.01 6.40
C LEU A 35 8.72 1.39 5.90
N GLN A 36 9.09 1.71 4.67
CA GLN A 36 8.76 2.98 4.05
C GLN A 36 7.25 3.13 3.87
N THR A 37 6.59 2.06 3.46
CA THR A 37 5.13 2.08 3.30
C THR A 37 4.42 2.21 4.64
N LEU A 38 4.95 1.57 5.68
CA LEU A 38 4.39 1.71 7.02
C LEU A 38 4.51 3.15 7.53
N ASP A 39 5.63 3.81 7.28
CA ASP A 39 5.83 5.20 7.67
C ASP A 39 4.78 6.10 7.00
N TYR A 40 4.57 5.92 5.70
CA TYR A 40 3.56 6.69 4.98
C TYR A 40 2.16 6.37 5.49
N TRP A 41 1.85 5.10 5.73
CA TRP A 41 0.58 4.68 6.30
C TRP A 41 0.31 5.37 7.64
N MET A 42 1.32 5.48 8.49
CA MET A 42 1.19 6.13 9.79
C MET A 42 0.83 7.60 9.64
N ARG A 43 1.42 8.29 8.66
CA ARG A 43 1.10 9.68 8.37
C ARG A 43 -0.34 9.84 7.88
N VAL A 44 -0.77 8.96 6.99
CA VAL A 44 -2.16 8.98 6.48
C VAL A 44 -3.14 8.74 7.62
N LYS A 45 -2.88 7.74 8.45
CA LYS A 45 -3.72 7.42 9.61
C LYS A 45 -3.84 8.62 10.56
N TRP A 46 -2.72 9.30 10.81
CA TRP A 46 -2.70 10.47 11.67
C TRP A 46 -3.61 11.59 11.13
N HIS A 47 -3.51 11.87 9.84
CA HIS A 47 -4.36 12.88 9.21
C HIS A 47 -5.83 12.47 9.16
N LEU A 48 -6.10 11.18 8.93
CA LEU A 48 -7.47 10.66 8.94
C LEU A 48 -8.10 10.86 10.32
N ASP A 49 -7.39 10.52 11.37
CA ASP A 49 -7.90 10.63 12.75
C ASP A 49 -8.21 12.08 13.14
N ARG A 50 -7.54 13.03 12.51
CA ARG A 50 -7.76 14.46 12.75
C ARG A 50 -8.84 15.05 11.85
N GLY A 51 -9.45 14.24 10.98
CA GLY A 51 -10.47 14.71 10.04
C GLY A 51 -9.95 15.62 8.94
N GLU A 52 -8.65 15.64 8.71
CA GLU A 52 -8.02 16.61 7.81
C GLU A 52 -8.31 16.34 6.34
N PHE A 53 -8.55 15.10 5.95
CA PHE A 53 -8.93 14.80 4.56
C PHE A 53 -10.25 15.45 4.20
N THR A 54 -11.24 15.34 5.07
CA THR A 54 -12.53 15.99 4.85
C THR A 54 -12.41 17.51 4.95
N LEU A 55 -11.66 17.99 5.93
CA LEU A 55 -11.47 19.43 6.13
C LEU A 55 -10.89 20.10 4.89
N HIS A 56 -9.93 19.45 4.23
CA HIS A 56 -9.27 19.99 3.05
C HIS A 56 -9.95 19.61 1.73
N GLY A 57 -11.12 19.00 1.79
CA GLY A 57 -11.92 18.73 0.59
C GLY A 57 -11.48 17.53 -0.22
N TYR A 58 -10.70 16.62 0.35
CA TYR A 58 -10.38 15.36 -0.31
C TYR A 58 -11.58 14.43 -0.33
N PHE A 59 -11.75 13.70 -1.41
CA PHE A 59 -12.86 12.76 -1.60
C PHE A 59 -14.22 13.41 -1.38
N PRO A 60 -14.54 14.50 -2.11
CA PRO A 60 -15.78 15.22 -1.89
C PRO A 60 -17.01 14.32 -2.08
N GLY A 61 -18.01 14.51 -1.22
CA GLY A 61 -19.24 13.74 -1.29
C GLY A 61 -19.15 12.35 -0.66
N LEU A 62 -18.00 11.97 -0.12
CA LEU A 62 -17.79 10.66 0.48
C LEU A 62 -17.53 10.83 1.99
N ALA A 63 -18.32 10.13 2.81
CA ALA A 63 -18.10 10.11 4.24
C ALA A 63 -16.96 9.12 4.54
N LEU A 64 -15.83 9.63 5.01
CA LEU A 64 -14.67 8.80 5.29
C LEU A 64 -14.84 8.06 6.63
N ARG A 65 -14.50 6.77 6.61
CA ARG A 65 -14.56 5.92 7.79
C ARG A 65 -13.32 6.14 8.66
N ALA A 66 -13.48 5.94 9.95
CA ALA A 66 -12.39 6.03 10.92
C ALA A 66 -11.54 4.75 10.98
N ASP A 67 -11.94 3.71 10.27
CA ASP A 67 -11.17 2.46 10.23
C ASP A 67 -9.73 2.71 9.78
N PRO A 68 -8.76 1.93 10.29
CA PRO A 68 -7.39 2.05 9.81
C PRO A 68 -7.34 1.85 8.29
N PRO A 69 -6.61 2.69 7.55
CA PRO A 69 -6.49 2.52 6.10
C PRO A 69 -5.92 1.16 5.74
N ARG A 70 -6.37 0.61 4.62
CA ARG A 70 -5.73 -0.59 4.04
C ARG A 70 -4.38 -0.19 3.47
N LEU A 71 -3.42 -1.09 3.54
CA LEU A 71 -2.09 -0.88 2.99
C LEU A 71 -1.84 -1.86 1.86
N ARG A 72 -1.48 -1.35 0.69
CA ARG A 72 -1.18 -2.17 -0.47
C ARG A 72 0.22 -1.87 -0.98
N LEU A 73 1.07 -2.90 -0.96
CA LEU A 73 2.41 -2.85 -1.52
C LEU A 73 2.35 -3.41 -2.93
N VAL A 74 2.70 -2.58 -3.90
CA VAL A 74 2.62 -2.94 -5.31
C VAL A 74 4.03 -2.92 -5.91
N ALA A 75 4.42 -4.00 -6.56
CA ALA A 75 5.73 -4.11 -7.20
C ALA A 75 5.67 -5.16 -8.31
N PRO A 76 6.63 -5.15 -9.25
CA PRO A 76 6.77 -6.27 -10.17
C PRO A 76 6.88 -7.58 -9.39
N ALA A 77 6.24 -8.64 -9.89
CA ALA A 77 6.04 -9.87 -9.12
C ALA A 77 7.34 -10.46 -8.54
N LEU A 78 8.44 -10.34 -9.27
CA LEU A 78 9.73 -10.88 -8.84
C LEU A 78 10.58 -9.91 -8.03
N ASP A 79 10.11 -8.68 -7.85
CA ASP A 79 10.88 -7.62 -7.19
C ASP A 79 10.50 -7.41 -5.72
N PHE A 80 9.67 -8.28 -5.15
CA PHE A 80 9.50 -8.29 -3.71
C PHE A 80 10.72 -8.96 -3.08
N HIS A 81 11.36 -8.24 -2.15
CA HIS A 81 12.50 -8.79 -1.43
C HIS A 81 12.06 -10.03 -0.65
N PRO A 82 12.88 -11.09 -0.60
CA PRO A 82 12.52 -12.32 0.14
C PRO A 82 12.19 -12.09 1.62
N LYS A 83 12.72 -11.04 2.22
CA LYS A 83 12.45 -10.71 3.63
C LYS A 83 11.14 -9.93 3.85
N THR A 84 10.45 -9.53 2.79
CA THR A 84 9.22 -8.76 2.90
C THR A 84 8.19 -9.47 3.78
N GLU A 85 7.95 -10.75 3.55
CA GLU A 85 6.97 -11.51 4.34
C GLU A 85 7.34 -11.56 5.83
N VAL A 86 8.63 -11.60 6.14
CA VAL A 86 9.10 -11.62 7.52
C VAL A 86 8.80 -10.29 8.18
N ILE A 87 9.10 -9.18 7.49
CA ILE A 87 8.88 -7.84 8.01
C ILE A 87 7.38 -7.60 8.24
N LEU A 88 6.53 -8.04 7.30
CA LEU A 88 5.08 -7.86 7.43
C LEU A 88 4.50 -8.59 8.65
N ARG A 89 5.14 -9.65 9.12
CA ARG A 89 4.70 -10.36 10.33
C ARG A 89 4.79 -9.50 11.59
N PHE A 90 5.61 -8.46 11.56
CA PHE A 90 5.78 -7.55 12.70
C PHE A 90 4.82 -6.35 12.63
N PHE A 91 4.03 -6.23 11.59
CA PHE A 91 3.03 -5.17 11.50
C PHE A 91 1.89 -5.46 12.50
N ALA A 92 1.33 -4.38 13.05
CA ALA A 92 0.20 -4.50 13.95
C ALA A 92 -0.98 -5.20 13.25
N PRO A 93 -1.71 -6.09 13.95
CA PRO A 93 -2.79 -6.87 13.32
C PRO A 93 -3.90 -6.03 12.69
N GLN A 94 -4.16 -4.83 13.19
CA GLN A 94 -5.20 -3.95 12.64
C GLN A 94 -4.83 -3.35 11.29
N ILE A 95 -3.56 -3.46 10.87
CA ILE A 95 -3.12 -3.00 9.56
C ILE A 95 -3.34 -4.12 8.56
N GLU A 96 -4.39 -3.99 7.76
CA GLU A 96 -4.64 -4.92 6.67
C GLU A 96 -3.66 -4.64 5.54
N VAL A 97 -2.74 -5.56 5.32
CA VAL A 97 -1.71 -5.44 4.28
C VAL A 97 -1.99 -6.42 3.16
N GLU A 98 -1.85 -5.95 1.93
CA GLU A 98 -1.94 -6.78 0.74
C GLU A 98 -0.73 -6.50 -0.14
N ARG A 99 -0.10 -7.55 -0.65
CA ARG A 99 0.94 -7.42 -1.68
C ARG A 99 0.33 -7.72 -3.03
N ILE A 100 0.61 -6.85 -3.99
CA ILE A 100 0.12 -6.98 -5.37
C ILE A 100 1.34 -7.06 -6.27
N GLY A 101 1.53 -8.22 -6.92
CA GLY A 101 2.62 -8.43 -7.84
C GLY A 101 2.17 -8.18 -9.27
N LEU A 102 2.90 -7.33 -9.98
CA LEU A 102 2.59 -6.98 -11.37
C LEU A 102 3.39 -7.83 -12.33
N ALA A 103 2.81 -8.10 -13.50
CA ALA A 103 3.50 -8.79 -14.58
C ALA A 103 4.68 -7.95 -15.11
N ALA A 104 5.67 -8.62 -15.72
CA ALA A 104 6.88 -7.97 -16.20
C ALA A 104 6.61 -6.81 -17.16
N GLY A 105 5.56 -6.92 -17.98
CA GLY A 105 5.17 -5.87 -18.94
C GLY A 105 4.26 -4.79 -18.39
N TRP A 106 4.20 -4.59 -17.10
CA TRP A 106 3.21 -3.71 -16.47
C TRP A 106 3.26 -2.25 -16.92
N ARG A 107 4.43 -1.78 -17.40
CA ARG A 107 4.56 -0.40 -17.89
C ARG A 107 3.80 -0.19 -19.20
N ALA A 108 3.70 -1.22 -20.01
CA ALA A 108 2.96 -1.16 -21.27
C ALA A 108 1.49 -1.54 -21.08
N GLN A 109 1.24 -2.58 -20.29
CA GLN A 109 -0.09 -3.05 -19.98
C GLN A 109 -0.12 -3.56 -18.56
N LEU A 110 -0.92 -2.90 -17.71
CA LEU A 110 -1.03 -3.27 -16.30
C LEU A 110 -1.72 -4.64 -16.17
N GLU A 111 -1.01 -5.56 -15.55
CA GLU A 111 -1.51 -6.91 -15.32
C GLU A 111 -1.06 -7.38 -13.94
N VAL A 112 -2.00 -7.84 -13.13
CA VAL A 112 -1.73 -8.34 -11.80
C VAL A 112 -1.44 -9.83 -11.86
N MET A 113 -0.28 -10.24 -11.37
CA MET A 113 0.13 -11.65 -11.31
C MET A 113 -0.37 -12.34 -10.06
N PHE A 114 -0.37 -11.62 -8.92
CA PHE A 114 -0.87 -12.19 -7.67
C PHE A 114 -1.31 -11.08 -6.72
N ARG A 115 -2.17 -11.47 -5.78
CA ARG A 115 -2.58 -10.64 -4.65
C ARG A 115 -2.53 -11.52 -3.41
N LEU A 116 -1.77 -11.09 -2.40
CA LEU A 116 -1.55 -11.85 -1.19
C LEU A 116 -1.79 -11.00 0.04
N SER A 117 -2.67 -11.47 0.91
CA SER A 117 -2.93 -10.80 2.19
C SER A 117 -1.86 -11.15 3.21
N GLY A 118 -1.39 -10.13 3.94
CA GLY A 118 -0.43 -10.31 5.02
C GLY A 118 0.90 -10.87 4.52
N ALA A 119 1.45 -11.83 5.25
CA ALA A 119 2.77 -12.41 5.01
C ALA A 119 2.74 -13.70 4.19
N LYS A 120 1.67 -13.98 3.47
CA LYS A 120 1.58 -15.20 2.65
C LYS A 120 2.57 -15.20 1.52
N ARG A 121 3.04 -16.39 1.16
CA ARG A 121 3.98 -16.55 0.04
C ARG A 121 3.25 -16.75 -1.27
N PRO A 122 3.75 -16.13 -2.36
CA PRO A 122 3.18 -16.38 -3.68
C PRO A 122 3.41 -17.84 -4.10
N GLY A 123 2.43 -18.42 -4.81
CA GLY A 123 2.57 -19.74 -5.40
C GLY A 123 2.53 -20.91 -4.43
N VAL A 124 2.32 -20.69 -3.15
CA VAL A 124 2.12 -21.75 -2.17
C VAL A 124 0.63 -22.06 -2.11
N LEU A 125 0.28 -23.20 -2.55
CA LEU A 125 -1.11 -23.65 -2.62
C LEU A 125 -1.43 -24.68 -1.56
#